data_d796eda497adf8bce40e7841f155f5d8
#
_entry.id   d796eda497adf8bce40e7841f155f5d8
#
_cell.length_a   1.000
_cell.length_b   1.000
_cell.length_c   1.000
_cell.angle_alpha   90.00
_cell.angle_beta   90.00
_cell.angle_gamma   90.00
#
_symmetry.space_group_name_H-M   'P 1'
#
loop_
_entity.id
_entity.type
_entity.pdbx_description
1 polymer ?
#
loop_
_entity_poly.entity_id
_entity_poly.type
_entity_poly.pdbx_seq_one_letter_code
_entity_poly.pdbx_strand_id
1 'polypeptide(L)'
;MRRDFQWSRPPACPPALPLYVLEEGDCRALAAQVSCGQDIAGDGAFSLGMISEYLDSLLTHGAGFYRNLFWEAGLLGQVLYLEAEEAGIRATGIGCYFDGPVHDVFGITSHDWQSLYHFTVGGPVEDTRLSTLPAYADALC
;
A
#
# COMPACT_ATOMS: atom_id res chain seq x y z
N MET A 1 -12.32 4.11 13.76
CA MET A 1 -11.43 2.93 13.74
C MET A 1 -11.98 1.88 14.68
N ARG A 2 -11.95 0.60 14.32
CA ARG A 2 -12.47 -0.49 15.16
C ARG A 2 -11.79 -0.47 16.53
N ARG A 3 -12.56 -0.70 17.58
CA ARG A 3 -12.06 -0.68 18.97
C ARG A 3 -11.65 -2.07 19.47
N ASP A 4 -11.96 -3.11 18.73
CA ASP A 4 -11.75 -4.52 19.06
C ASP A 4 -10.42 -5.09 18.57
N PHE A 5 -9.56 -4.26 17.96
CA PHE A 5 -8.21 -4.66 17.59
C PHE A 5 -7.30 -4.89 18.81
N GLN A 6 -6.41 -5.87 18.68
CA GLN A 6 -5.52 -6.28 19.79
C GLN A 6 -4.48 -5.22 20.16
N TRP A 7 -3.97 -4.46 19.18
CA TRP A 7 -2.93 -3.44 19.37
C TRP A 7 -1.69 -3.96 20.12
N SER A 8 -1.35 -5.24 19.92
CA SER A 8 -0.16 -5.84 20.51
C SER A 8 1.09 -5.52 19.68
N ARG A 9 2.25 -5.47 20.32
CA ARG A 9 3.52 -5.33 19.60
C ARG A 9 4.03 -6.69 19.14
N PRO A 10 4.57 -6.81 17.90
CA PRO A 10 5.24 -8.03 17.48
C PRO A 10 6.44 -8.33 18.39
N PRO A 11 6.72 -9.62 18.67
CA PRO A 11 7.93 -10.01 19.39
C PRO A 11 9.18 -9.44 18.72
N ALA A 12 10.13 -8.97 19.53
CA ALA A 12 11.40 -8.37 19.08
C ALA A 12 11.27 -7.09 18.22
N CYS A 13 10.07 -6.50 18.09
CA CYS A 13 9.91 -5.21 17.42
C CYS A 13 10.60 -4.10 18.22
N PRO A 14 11.51 -3.30 17.62
CA PRO A 14 12.16 -2.19 18.31
C PRO A 14 11.13 -1.21 18.88
N PRO A 15 11.32 -0.70 20.12
CA PRO A 15 10.36 0.22 20.75
C PRO A 15 10.11 1.51 19.96
N ALA A 16 11.11 1.96 19.20
CA ALA A 16 11.01 3.16 18.36
C ALA A 16 10.16 2.97 17.10
N LEU A 17 9.90 1.71 16.68
CA LEU A 17 9.05 1.43 15.52
C LEU A 17 7.60 1.30 15.97
N PRO A 18 6.67 2.17 15.51
CA PRO A 18 5.25 2.12 15.86
C PRO A 18 4.51 1.04 15.05
N LEU A 19 4.92 -0.23 15.21
CA LEU A 19 4.33 -1.38 14.55
C LEU A 19 3.48 -2.18 15.54
N TYR A 20 2.24 -2.50 15.14
CA TYR A 20 1.27 -3.20 15.96
C TYR A 20 0.60 -4.34 15.18
N VAL A 21 0.37 -5.45 15.85
CA VAL A 21 -0.52 -6.51 15.39
C VAL A 21 -1.94 -6.12 15.77
N LEU A 22 -2.80 -6.00 14.79
CA LEU A 22 -4.22 -5.69 14.99
C LEU A 22 -5.05 -6.96 15.11
N GLU A 23 -4.76 -7.94 14.25
CA GLU A 23 -5.43 -9.24 14.20
C GLU A 23 -4.46 -10.27 13.63
N GLU A 24 -4.47 -11.48 14.16
CA GLU A 24 -3.69 -12.60 13.64
C GLU A 24 -4.54 -13.44 12.70
N GLY A 25 -4.00 -13.77 11.52
CA GLY A 25 -4.70 -14.59 10.54
C GLY A 25 -4.07 -14.56 9.16
N ASP A 26 -4.58 -15.41 8.28
CA ASP A 26 -4.23 -15.39 6.86
C ASP A 26 -5.07 -14.34 6.13
N CYS A 27 -4.47 -13.21 5.81
CA CYS A 27 -5.12 -12.10 5.14
C CYS A 27 -4.94 -12.08 3.61
N ARG A 28 -4.35 -13.11 2.99
CA ARG A 28 -4.03 -13.14 1.56
C ARG A 28 -5.27 -12.96 0.68
N ALA A 29 -6.30 -13.76 0.92
CA ALA A 29 -7.56 -13.65 0.17
C ALA A 29 -8.23 -12.29 0.35
N LEU A 30 -8.18 -11.73 1.56
CA LEU A 30 -8.72 -10.41 1.86
C LEU A 30 -7.93 -9.31 1.13
N ALA A 31 -6.60 -9.39 1.14
CA ALA A 31 -5.74 -8.44 0.43
C ALA A 31 -6.03 -8.41 -1.07
N ALA A 32 -6.16 -9.59 -1.71
CA ALA A 32 -6.54 -9.69 -3.11
C ALA A 32 -7.95 -9.12 -3.36
N GLN A 33 -8.92 -9.46 -2.51
CA GLN A 33 -10.30 -9.02 -2.65
C GLN A 33 -10.42 -7.49 -2.59
N VAL A 34 -9.81 -6.83 -1.61
CA VAL A 34 -9.87 -5.36 -1.49
C VAL A 34 -9.07 -4.66 -2.58
N SER A 35 -8.11 -5.34 -3.19
CA SER A 35 -7.28 -4.85 -4.31
C SER A 35 -7.84 -5.24 -5.68
N CYS A 36 -9.15 -5.15 -5.87
CA CYS A 36 -9.86 -5.46 -7.13
C CYS A 36 -9.67 -6.91 -7.61
N GLY A 37 -9.50 -7.87 -6.71
CA GLY A 37 -9.26 -9.28 -7.06
C GLY A 37 -7.88 -9.54 -7.64
N GLN A 38 -6.90 -8.69 -7.39
CA GLN A 38 -5.54 -8.85 -7.87
C GLN A 38 -4.74 -9.78 -6.96
N ASP A 39 -4.42 -10.97 -7.45
CA ASP A 39 -3.68 -12.00 -6.70
C ASP A 39 -2.32 -11.50 -6.19
N ILE A 40 -1.69 -10.57 -6.90
CA ILE A 40 -0.40 -9.97 -6.50
C ILE A 40 -0.44 -9.34 -5.10
N ALA A 41 -1.61 -8.89 -4.64
CA ALA A 41 -1.78 -8.35 -3.29
C ALA A 41 -1.77 -9.45 -2.21
N GLY A 42 -2.16 -10.68 -2.57
CA GLY A 42 -2.16 -11.83 -1.67
C GLY A 42 -0.91 -12.70 -1.76
N ASP A 43 -0.27 -12.75 -2.93
CA ASP A 43 0.87 -13.63 -3.21
C ASP A 43 2.23 -13.03 -2.81
N GLY A 44 2.28 -11.73 -2.50
CA GLY A 44 3.48 -11.07 -2.02
C GLY A 44 3.89 -11.50 -0.59
N ALA A 45 5.08 -11.09 -0.18
CA ALA A 45 5.54 -11.26 1.20
C ALA A 45 4.68 -10.42 2.18
N PHE A 46 4.26 -9.23 1.74
CA PHE A 46 3.29 -8.40 2.44
C PHE A 46 2.60 -7.45 1.46
N SER A 47 1.42 -6.96 1.88
CA SER A 47 0.66 -5.93 1.20
C SER A 47 0.38 -4.78 2.16
N LEU A 48 0.44 -3.56 1.65
CA LEU A 48 0.24 -2.32 2.41
C LEU A 48 -0.98 -1.56 1.87
N GLY A 49 -1.74 -0.96 2.78
CA GLY A 49 -2.70 0.09 2.45
C GLY A 49 -2.28 1.38 3.14
N MET A 50 -2.03 2.44 2.38
CA MET A 50 -1.66 3.75 2.91
C MET A 50 -2.91 4.54 3.23
N ILE A 51 -3.06 4.92 4.48
CA ILE A 51 -4.21 5.66 5.01
C ILE A 51 -3.73 7.01 5.51
N SER A 52 -4.44 8.06 5.19
CA SER A 52 -4.13 9.42 5.62
C SER A 52 -5.29 10.06 6.36
N GLU A 53 -4.96 10.99 7.27
CA GLU A 53 -5.93 11.96 7.76
C GLU A 53 -6.43 12.81 6.60
N TYR A 54 -7.73 12.72 6.34
CA TYR A 54 -8.32 13.30 5.14
C TYR A 54 -9.08 14.57 5.42
N LEU A 55 -10.15 14.49 6.22
CA LEU A 55 -11.07 15.62 6.40
C LEU A 55 -10.37 16.82 7.05
N ASP A 56 -9.61 16.62 8.13
CA ASP A 56 -8.93 17.70 8.85
C ASP A 56 -7.86 18.37 7.97
N SER A 57 -7.13 17.56 7.18
CA SER A 57 -6.17 18.09 6.20
C SER A 57 -6.83 19.01 5.17
N LEU A 58 -8.01 18.64 4.65
CA LEU A 58 -8.73 19.48 3.68
C LEU A 58 -9.36 20.72 4.33
N LEU A 59 -9.86 20.61 5.55
CA LEU A 59 -10.41 21.74 6.27
C LEU A 59 -9.32 22.78 6.61
N THR A 60 -8.13 22.31 6.95
CA THR A 60 -7.00 23.17 7.32
C THR A 60 -6.34 23.83 6.10
N HIS A 61 -6.16 23.10 5.01
CA HIS A 61 -5.36 23.54 3.86
C HIS A 61 -6.18 23.80 2.60
N GLY A 62 -7.50 23.56 2.65
CA GLY A 62 -8.41 23.68 1.50
C GLY A 62 -8.45 22.46 0.62
N ALA A 63 -9.49 22.34 -0.21
CA ALA A 63 -9.75 21.17 -1.05
C ALA A 63 -8.62 20.83 -2.04
N GLY A 64 -7.84 21.83 -2.47
CA GLY A 64 -6.69 21.61 -3.34
C GLY A 64 -5.57 20.77 -2.72
N PHE A 65 -5.55 20.64 -1.40
CA PHE A 65 -4.57 19.84 -0.66
C PHE A 65 -4.77 18.32 -0.88
N TYR A 66 -5.93 17.90 -1.35
CA TYR A 66 -6.21 16.49 -1.65
C TYR A 66 -5.13 15.82 -2.52
N ARG A 67 -4.66 16.50 -3.56
CA ARG A 67 -3.57 15.99 -4.40
C ARG A 67 -2.26 15.79 -3.63
N ASN A 68 -1.99 16.59 -2.61
CA ASN A 68 -0.76 16.51 -1.83
C ASN A 68 -0.70 15.20 -1.04
N LEU A 69 -1.85 14.71 -0.55
CA LEU A 69 -1.96 13.42 0.12
C LEU A 69 -1.51 12.27 -0.81
N PHE A 70 -1.91 12.33 -2.10
CA PHE A 70 -1.45 11.35 -3.11
C PHE A 70 0.04 11.51 -3.45
N TRP A 71 0.56 12.73 -3.45
CA TRP A 71 2.00 12.94 -3.68
C TRP A 71 2.83 12.35 -2.53
N GLU A 72 2.40 12.52 -1.29
CA GLU A 72 3.04 11.91 -0.13
C GLU A 72 2.98 10.38 -0.20
N ALA A 73 1.82 9.81 -0.48
CA ALA A 73 1.67 8.37 -0.67
C ALA A 73 2.54 7.83 -1.81
N GLY A 74 2.61 8.55 -2.93
CA GLY A 74 3.48 8.22 -4.07
C GLY A 74 4.96 8.29 -3.74
N LEU A 75 5.37 9.27 -2.91
CA LEU A 75 6.75 9.39 -2.45
C LEU A 75 7.14 8.21 -1.54
N LEU A 76 6.25 7.81 -0.63
CA LEU A 76 6.44 6.60 0.18
C LEU A 76 6.53 5.35 -0.69
N GLY A 77 5.67 5.25 -1.72
CA GLY A 77 5.75 4.16 -2.70
C GLY A 77 7.10 4.11 -3.42
N GLN A 78 7.66 5.26 -3.80
CA GLN A 78 8.99 5.32 -4.41
C GLN A 78 10.08 4.81 -3.46
N VAL A 79 10.03 5.16 -2.19
CA VAL A 79 10.96 4.63 -1.18
C VAL A 79 10.83 3.10 -1.11
N LEU A 80 9.62 2.58 -1.05
CA LEU A 80 9.39 1.13 -1.02
C LEU A 80 9.92 0.41 -2.27
N TYR A 81 9.84 1.02 -3.47
CA TYR A 81 10.46 0.48 -4.67
C TYR A 81 11.98 0.38 -4.54
N LEU A 82 12.63 1.44 -4.05
CA LEU A 82 14.08 1.47 -3.91
C LEU A 82 14.58 0.48 -2.85
N GLU A 83 13.90 0.40 -1.71
CA GLU A 83 14.23 -0.55 -0.64
C GLU A 83 14.03 -2.01 -1.09
N ALA A 84 12.98 -2.28 -1.88
CA ALA A 84 12.76 -3.61 -2.45
C ALA A 84 13.89 -4.01 -3.42
N GLU A 85 14.33 -3.09 -4.28
CA GLU A 85 15.47 -3.34 -5.18
C GLU A 85 16.77 -3.59 -4.41
N GLU A 86 17.05 -2.81 -3.36
CA GLU A 86 18.21 -3.03 -2.50
C GLU A 86 18.16 -4.39 -1.80
N ALA A 87 16.97 -4.81 -1.37
CA ALA A 87 16.75 -6.12 -0.74
C ALA A 87 16.76 -7.29 -1.75
N GLY A 88 16.90 -7.05 -3.05
CA GLY A 88 16.88 -8.08 -4.10
C GLY A 88 15.50 -8.70 -4.34
N ILE A 89 14.43 -8.01 -3.98
CA ILE A 89 13.04 -8.40 -4.19
C ILE A 89 12.35 -7.38 -5.11
N ARG A 90 11.04 -7.52 -5.31
CA ARG A 90 10.26 -6.63 -6.16
C ARG A 90 9.11 -6.01 -5.40
N ALA A 91 8.66 -4.89 -5.94
CA ALA A 91 7.55 -4.16 -5.40
C ALA A 91 6.61 -3.68 -6.50
N THR A 92 5.34 -3.52 -6.18
CA THR A 92 4.34 -3.03 -7.13
C THR A 92 3.32 -2.15 -6.41
N GLY A 93 3.14 -0.93 -6.93
CA GLY A 93 2.05 -0.06 -6.51
C GLY A 93 0.72 -0.53 -7.09
N ILE A 94 -0.30 -0.57 -6.26
CA ILE A 94 -1.66 -0.99 -6.62
C ILE A 94 -2.58 0.23 -6.52
N GLY A 95 -2.97 0.77 -7.68
CA GLY A 95 -3.89 1.90 -7.76
C GLY A 95 -5.36 1.48 -7.87
N CYS A 96 -5.64 0.20 -8.12
CA CYS A 96 -6.99 -0.34 -8.17
C CYS A 96 -7.32 -1.10 -6.89
N TYR A 97 -8.15 -0.52 -6.04
CA TYR A 97 -8.66 -1.12 -4.81
C TYR A 97 -10.04 -0.53 -4.50
N PHE A 98 -10.76 -1.16 -3.58
CA PHE A 98 -12.09 -0.73 -3.17
C PHE A 98 -12.02 0.00 -1.81
N ASP A 99 -12.18 1.31 -1.80
CA ASP A 99 -12.12 2.15 -0.59
C ASP A 99 -13.05 1.64 0.52
N GLY A 100 -14.32 1.39 0.20
CA GLY A 100 -15.31 0.90 1.15
C GLY A 100 -14.86 -0.36 1.88
N PRO A 101 -14.57 -1.47 1.17
CA PRO A 101 -14.03 -2.69 1.78
C PRO A 101 -12.74 -2.48 2.57
N VAL A 102 -11.81 -1.64 2.11
CA VAL A 102 -10.61 -1.29 2.88
C VAL A 102 -10.97 -0.58 4.18
N HIS A 103 -11.88 0.39 4.13
CA HIS A 103 -12.36 1.09 5.31
C HIS A 103 -13.06 0.14 6.29
N ASP A 104 -13.85 -0.81 5.79
CA ASP A 104 -14.50 -1.83 6.62
C ASP A 104 -13.47 -2.70 7.36
N VAL A 105 -12.41 -3.15 6.68
CA VAL A 105 -11.31 -3.92 7.28
C VAL A 105 -10.68 -3.17 8.45
N PHE A 106 -10.43 -1.87 8.29
CA PHE A 106 -9.83 -1.04 9.32
C PHE A 106 -10.86 -0.42 10.29
N GLY A 107 -12.16 -0.65 10.08
CA GLY A 107 -13.24 -0.07 10.88
C GLY A 107 -13.26 1.46 10.79
N ILE A 108 -12.96 2.00 9.63
CA ILE A 108 -13.08 3.44 9.34
C ILE A 108 -14.53 3.70 8.95
N THR A 109 -15.23 4.48 9.76
CA THR A 109 -16.67 4.75 9.58
C THR A 109 -16.97 6.23 9.29
N SER A 110 -15.93 7.07 9.24
CA SER A 110 -16.05 8.50 8.99
C SER A 110 -15.14 8.93 7.85
N HIS A 111 -15.28 10.17 7.42
CA HIS A 111 -14.38 10.79 6.43
C HIS A 111 -13.09 11.38 7.04
N ASP A 112 -12.80 11.10 8.31
CA ASP A 112 -11.57 11.58 8.94
C ASP A 112 -10.33 10.94 8.32
N TRP A 113 -10.48 9.71 7.84
CA TRP A 113 -9.42 8.90 7.24
C TRP A 113 -9.81 8.44 5.84
N GLN A 114 -8.82 8.37 4.94
CA GLN A 114 -9.00 7.89 3.57
C GLN A 114 -7.86 6.98 3.16
N SER A 115 -8.18 5.85 2.52
CA SER A 115 -7.20 5.04 1.80
C SER A 115 -6.77 5.75 0.53
N LEU A 116 -5.45 5.85 0.28
CA LEU A 116 -4.90 6.63 -0.82
C LEU A 116 -4.14 5.79 -1.83
N TYR A 117 -3.42 4.77 -1.38
CA TYR A 117 -2.56 3.97 -2.23
C TYR A 117 -2.30 2.61 -1.61
N HIS A 118 -2.28 1.58 -2.43
CA HIS A 118 -1.90 0.25 -1.99
C HIS A 118 -0.58 -0.17 -2.62
N PHE A 119 0.08 -1.13 -2.00
CA PHE A 119 1.41 -1.53 -2.40
C PHE A 119 1.67 -2.99 -2.00
N THR A 120 2.39 -3.73 -2.81
CA THR A 120 2.80 -5.09 -2.47
C THR A 120 4.30 -5.27 -2.69
N VAL A 121 4.91 -6.10 -1.87
CA VAL A 121 6.34 -6.42 -1.95
C VAL A 121 6.49 -7.94 -1.87
N GLY A 122 7.34 -8.51 -2.74
CA GLY A 122 7.53 -9.95 -2.80
C GLY A 122 8.66 -10.38 -3.71
N GLY A 123 8.76 -11.68 -3.94
CA GLY A 123 9.72 -12.24 -4.87
C GLY A 123 9.40 -11.88 -6.33
N PRO A 124 10.41 -11.77 -7.21
CA PRO A 124 10.18 -11.50 -8.62
C PRO A 124 9.46 -12.69 -9.28
N VAL A 125 8.51 -12.36 -10.16
CA VAL A 125 7.90 -13.34 -11.08
C VAL A 125 8.31 -12.96 -12.49
N GLU A 126 9.14 -13.79 -13.11
CA GLU A 126 9.61 -13.56 -14.47
C GLU A 126 8.51 -13.95 -15.48
N ASP A 127 8.04 -12.99 -16.25
CA ASP A 127 7.15 -13.24 -17.38
C ASP A 127 7.94 -13.17 -18.69
N THR A 128 8.29 -14.32 -19.24
CA THR A 128 9.09 -14.45 -20.47
C THR A 128 8.36 -13.92 -21.72
N ARG A 129 7.08 -13.57 -21.63
CA ARG A 129 6.32 -12.94 -22.72
C ARG A 129 6.62 -11.44 -22.81
N LEU A 130 7.15 -10.84 -21.73
CA LEU A 130 7.48 -9.43 -21.68
C LEU A 130 8.93 -9.20 -22.09
N SER A 131 9.15 -8.16 -22.85
CA SER A 131 10.48 -7.65 -23.16
C SER A 131 10.56 -6.16 -22.87
N THR A 132 11.67 -5.74 -22.25
CA THR A 132 11.94 -4.32 -22.00
C THR A 132 12.89 -3.79 -23.07
N LEU A 133 12.46 -2.77 -23.79
CA LEU A 133 13.30 -2.06 -24.73
C LEU A 133 13.97 -0.86 -24.05
N PRO A 134 15.21 -0.49 -24.45
CA PRO A 134 15.82 0.75 -24.00
C PRO A 134 14.94 1.97 -24.37
N ALA A 135 15.01 3.01 -23.56
CA ALA A 135 14.36 4.26 -23.93
C ALA A 135 14.91 4.75 -25.28
N TYR A 136 14.01 5.20 -26.15
CA TYR A 136 14.35 5.69 -27.50
C TYR A 136 14.97 4.64 -28.44
N ALA A 137 14.66 3.36 -28.26
CA ALA A 137 15.16 2.29 -29.13
C ALA A 137 14.92 2.57 -30.61
N ASP A 138 13.78 3.13 -30.98
CA ASP A 138 13.42 3.48 -32.37
C ASP A 138 14.13 4.74 -32.92
N ALA A 139 14.76 5.52 -32.05
CA ALA A 139 15.49 6.74 -32.44
C ALA A 139 16.97 6.48 -32.82
N LEU A 140 17.41 5.22 -32.72
CA LEU A 140 18.79 4.81 -33.03
C LEU A 140 18.91 4.10 -34.40
N CYS A 141 17.83 4.11 -35.21
CA CYS A 141 17.80 3.58 -36.57
C CYS A 141 17.96 4.67 -37.61
#